data_c537d16f7a0001e76c84ea06da99b55b
#
_entry.id   c537d16f7a0001e76c84ea06da99b55b
#
_cell.length_a   1.000
_cell.length_b   1.000
_cell.length_c   1.000
_cell.angle_alpha   90.00
_cell.angle_beta   90.00
_cell.angle_gamma   90.00
#
_symmetry.space_group_name_H-M   'P 1'
#
loop_
_entity.id
_entity.type
_entity.pdbx_description
1 polymer ?
#
loop_
_entity_poly.entity_id
_entity_poly.type
_entity_poly.pdbx_seq_one_letter_code
_entity_poly.pdbx_strand_id
1 'polypeptide(L)'
;YNLPIKATFLGAHALPTAFKNNKKGYVKLLIHELLPIVAKEQLAEYIDVFCEKGFFSAKDTELLLKAGQKHGLIPKIHVNQFNAIGGVQVGVEHNALSVDHLEVVYLEDIKALKNTSTIPVALPNCSHFLGIPFTPARALIDAGLPLALASDYNPGSAPSGNMTQVAALGCVKMKMTPEEVINAATLNGAYAMGLEKEVGSITVGKRANLILTKEINSYPYLFYAFGTNHIDSVYINGEKQHE
;
A
#
# COMPACT_ATOMS: atom_id res chain seq x y z
N TYR A 1 -6.03 -1.43 -20.57
CA TYR A 1 -6.71 -2.29 -19.59
C TYR A 1 -7.92 -1.55 -19.04
N ASN A 2 -9.03 -2.28 -18.78
CA ASN A 2 -10.26 -1.70 -18.25
C ASN A 2 -10.21 -1.49 -16.71
N LEU A 3 -9.14 -1.91 -16.06
CA LEU A 3 -8.91 -1.68 -14.62
C LEU A 3 -8.40 -0.26 -14.38
N PRO A 4 -8.84 0.41 -13.30
CA PRO A 4 -8.22 1.63 -12.85
C PRO A 4 -6.78 1.33 -12.38
N ILE A 5 -5.82 2.02 -13.00
CA ILE A 5 -4.40 1.89 -12.68
C ILE A 5 -3.91 3.26 -12.21
N LYS A 6 -3.12 3.27 -11.15
CA LYS A 6 -2.45 4.45 -10.61
C LYS A 6 -0.94 4.26 -10.69
N ALA A 7 -0.25 5.19 -11.32
CA ALA A 7 1.19 5.13 -11.47
C ALA A 7 1.90 5.86 -10.33
N THR A 8 2.99 5.28 -9.86
CA THR A 8 3.80 5.84 -8.77
C THR A 8 5.25 6.05 -9.23
N PHE A 9 5.79 7.25 -9.03
CA PHE A 9 7.21 7.50 -9.18
C PHE A 9 7.96 7.01 -7.96
N LEU A 10 8.56 5.82 -8.05
CA LEU A 10 9.32 5.15 -7.00
C LEU A 10 10.84 5.17 -7.29
N GLY A 11 11.38 6.33 -7.67
CA GLY A 11 12.82 6.50 -7.93
C GLY A 11 13.70 6.31 -6.68
N ALA A 12 13.14 6.56 -5.51
CA ALA A 12 13.83 6.47 -4.23
C ALA A 12 13.54 5.16 -3.47
N HIS A 13 13.60 4.01 -4.15
CA HIS A 13 13.48 2.69 -3.53
C HIS A 13 14.84 2.13 -3.12
N ALA A 14 15.80 2.13 -4.03
CA ALA A 14 17.16 1.67 -3.77
C ALA A 14 18.18 2.64 -4.41
N LEU A 15 19.38 2.67 -3.85
CA LEU A 15 20.45 3.49 -4.40
C LEU A 15 21.12 2.73 -5.56
N PRO A 16 21.12 3.27 -6.80
CA PRO A 16 21.81 2.63 -7.92
C PRO A 16 23.32 2.50 -7.68
N THR A 17 23.93 1.46 -8.23
CA THR A 17 25.36 1.19 -8.08
C THR A 17 26.24 2.39 -8.46
N ALA A 18 25.87 3.12 -9.52
CA ALA A 18 26.58 4.34 -9.94
C ALA A 18 26.59 5.46 -8.87
N PHE A 19 25.64 5.43 -7.93
CA PHE A 19 25.53 6.42 -6.85
C PHE A 19 25.86 5.85 -5.47
N LYS A 20 26.43 4.64 -5.37
CA LYS A 20 26.71 3.94 -4.10
C LYS A 20 27.36 4.83 -3.02
N ASN A 21 28.24 5.73 -3.41
CA ASN A 21 28.95 6.65 -2.51
C ASN A 21 28.45 8.10 -2.62
N ASN A 22 27.38 8.37 -3.34
CA ASN A 22 26.86 9.70 -3.60
C ASN A 22 25.33 9.77 -3.54
N LYS A 23 24.76 9.36 -2.41
CA LYS A 23 23.29 9.42 -2.20
C LYS A 23 22.73 10.83 -2.40
N LYS A 24 23.46 11.87 -1.93
CA LYS A 24 23.02 13.26 -2.13
C LYS A 24 22.92 13.64 -3.62
N GLY A 25 23.86 13.18 -4.43
CA GLY A 25 23.83 13.37 -5.89
C GLY A 25 22.64 12.68 -6.51
N TYR A 26 22.30 11.45 -6.06
CA TYR A 26 21.14 10.72 -6.54
C TYR A 26 19.81 11.42 -6.18
N VAL A 27 19.67 11.88 -4.94
CA VAL A 27 18.48 12.65 -4.53
C VAL A 27 18.32 13.93 -5.37
N LYS A 28 19.44 14.63 -5.65
CA LYS A 28 19.42 15.80 -6.56
C LYS A 28 18.99 15.44 -7.98
N LEU A 29 19.49 14.34 -8.53
CA LEU A 29 19.06 13.82 -9.84
C LEU A 29 17.54 13.57 -9.87
N LEU A 30 17.02 12.86 -8.85
CA LEU A 30 15.58 12.60 -8.75
C LEU A 30 14.77 13.91 -8.75
N ILE A 31 15.17 14.89 -7.95
CA ILE A 31 14.43 16.14 -7.74
C ILE A 31 14.54 17.09 -8.95
N HIS A 32 15.73 17.25 -9.52
CA HIS A 32 15.98 18.32 -10.49
C HIS A 32 15.94 17.86 -11.94
N GLU A 33 16.06 16.56 -12.20
CA GLU A 33 16.09 16.02 -13.55
C GLU A 33 14.87 15.10 -13.81
N LEU A 34 14.63 14.09 -12.97
CA LEU A 34 13.60 13.09 -13.24
C LEU A 34 12.19 13.56 -12.89
N LEU A 35 11.98 14.16 -11.71
CA LEU A 35 10.65 14.65 -11.31
C LEU A 35 10.04 15.66 -12.30
N PRO A 36 10.80 16.64 -12.85
CA PRO A 36 10.26 17.52 -13.87
C PRO A 36 9.80 16.79 -15.15
N ILE A 37 10.51 15.73 -15.57
CA ILE A 37 10.12 14.90 -16.71
C ILE A 37 8.85 14.14 -16.41
N VAL A 38 8.79 13.43 -15.26
CA VAL A 38 7.63 12.68 -14.80
C VAL A 38 6.37 13.57 -14.77
N ALA A 39 6.52 14.76 -14.23
CA ALA A 39 5.42 15.73 -14.15
C ALA A 39 5.00 16.27 -15.54
N LYS A 40 5.97 16.66 -16.38
CA LYS A 40 5.70 17.19 -17.73
C LYS A 40 5.00 16.17 -18.61
N GLU A 41 5.42 14.91 -18.51
CA GLU A 41 4.86 13.81 -19.33
C GLU A 41 3.69 13.11 -18.66
N GLN A 42 3.29 13.55 -17.45
CA GLN A 42 2.18 12.97 -16.66
C GLN A 42 2.31 11.46 -16.46
N LEU A 43 3.52 10.99 -16.15
CA LEU A 43 3.84 9.56 -16.03
C LEU A 43 3.41 8.94 -14.71
N ALA A 44 3.10 9.74 -13.69
CA ALA A 44 2.69 9.25 -12.38
C ALA A 44 1.75 10.24 -11.67
N GLU A 45 0.87 9.70 -10.84
CA GLU A 45 0.03 10.47 -9.92
C GLU A 45 0.64 10.55 -8.52
N TYR A 46 1.47 9.57 -8.16
CA TYR A 46 2.06 9.45 -6.82
C TYR A 46 3.58 9.54 -6.87
N ILE A 47 4.14 10.00 -5.74
CA ILE A 47 5.57 9.84 -5.41
C ILE A 47 5.71 8.96 -4.19
N ASP A 48 6.68 8.05 -4.21
CA ASP A 48 6.95 7.14 -3.11
C ASP A 48 8.44 7.06 -2.79
N VAL A 49 8.76 6.80 -1.53
CA VAL A 49 10.13 6.70 -1.01
C VAL A 49 10.22 5.53 -0.05
N PHE A 50 11.24 4.71 -0.16
CA PHE A 50 11.57 3.71 0.86
C PHE A 50 12.33 4.37 2.01
N CYS A 51 11.59 4.83 3.02
CA CYS A 51 12.11 5.46 4.22
C CYS A 51 12.57 4.39 5.23
N GLU A 52 13.82 3.94 5.10
CA GLU A 52 14.33 2.83 5.88
C GLU A 52 15.83 3.01 6.18
N LYS A 53 16.29 2.44 7.30
CA LYS A 53 17.69 2.43 7.68
C LYS A 53 18.55 1.76 6.61
N GLY A 54 19.58 2.45 6.13
CA GLY A 54 20.43 1.95 5.04
C GLY A 54 19.96 2.33 3.64
N PHE A 55 18.73 2.84 3.49
CA PHE A 55 18.15 3.34 2.25
C PHE A 55 18.00 4.87 2.31
N PHE A 56 16.80 5.40 2.34
CA PHE A 56 16.56 6.84 2.44
C PHE A 56 16.13 7.20 3.87
N SER A 57 16.74 8.26 4.40
CA SER A 57 16.41 8.76 5.75
C SER A 57 15.10 9.55 5.73
N ALA A 58 14.52 9.80 6.91
CA ALA A 58 13.37 10.69 7.08
C ALA A 58 13.59 12.06 6.42
N LYS A 59 14.82 12.62 6.51
CA LYS A 59 15.17 13.89 5.86
C LYS A 59 15.22 13.78 4.33
N ASP A 60 15.76 12.69 3.77
CA ASP A 60 15.77 12.47 2.32
C ASP A 60 14.32 12.32 1.81
N THR A 61 13.48 11.59 2.58
CA THR A 61 12.06 11.41 2.32
C THR A 61 11.33 12.75 2.29
N GLU A 62 11.49 13.57 3.32
CA GLU A 62 10.90 14.91 3.38
C GLU A 62 11.24 15.75 2.14
N LEU A 63 12.51 15.77 1.73
CA LEU A 63 12.98 16.52 0.55
C LEU A 63 12.28 16.02 -0.74
N LEU A 64 12.18 14.70 -0.92
CA LEU A 64 11.59 14.09 -2.10
C LEU A 64 10.08 14.33 -2.15
N LEU A 65 9.38 14.16 -1.02
CA LEU A 65 7.94 14.40 -0.96
C LEU A 65 7.60 15.87 -1.25
N LYS A 66 8.33 16.82 -0.63
CA LYS A 66 8.19 18.25 -0.93
C LYS A 66 8.41 18.56 -2.42
N ALA A 67 9.39 17.92 -3.03
CA ALA A 67 9.64 18.10 -4.45
C ALA A 67 8.52 17.53 -5.31
N GLY A 68 8.05 16.30 -5.01
CA GLY A 68 6.92 15.68 -5.72
C GLY A 68 5.64 16.51 -5.61
N GLN A 69 5.31 17.00 -4.42
CA GLN A 69 4.14 17.85 -4.18
C GLN A 69 4.17 19.15 -4.99
N LYS A 70 5.33 19.76 -5.20
CA LYS A 70 5.48 20.94 -6.10
C LYS A 70 5.13 20.63 -7.55
N HIS A 71 5.20 19.38 -7.95
CA HIS A 71 4.82 18.88 -9.26
C HIS A 71 3.42 18.25 -9.30
N GLY A 72 2.64 18.37 -8.21
CA GLY A 72 1.28 17.85 -8.10
C GLY A 72 1.19 16.34 -7.80
N LEU A 73 2.31 15.67 -7.49
CA LEU A 73 2.29 14.27 -7.09
C LEU A 73 1.84 14.11 -5.65
N ILE A 74 1.00 13.11 -5.40
CA ILE A 74 0.49 12.78 -4.06
C ILE A 74 1.50 11.85 -3.36
N PRO A 75 1.92 12.15 -2.12
CA PRO A 75 2.86 11.29 -1.40
C PRO A 75 2.28 9.93 -0.99
N LYS A 76 3.09 8.90 -1.09
CA LYS A 76 2.98 7.59 -0.46
C LYS A 76 4.36 7.23 0.08
N ILE A 77 4.46 6.32 1.05
CA ILE A 77 5.77 6.00 1.64
C ILE A 77 5.82 4.54 2.09
N HIS A 78 6.89 3.83 1.71
CA HIS A 78 7.29 2.59 2.37
C HIS A 78 8.00 2.93 3.66
N VAL A 79 7.49 2.50 4.81
CA VAL A 79 8.02 2.86 6.13
C VAL A 79 8.01 1.68 7.10
N ASN A 80 8.93 1.70 8.06
CA ASN A 80 8.89 0.83 9.22
C ASN A 80 8.82 -0.66 8.87
N GLN A 81 9.42 -1.06 7.74
CA GLN A 81 9.49 -2.47 7.36
C GLN A 81 10.46 -3.23 8.27
N PHE A 82 11.63 -2.67 8.51
CA PHE A 82 12.65 -3.28 9.40
C PHE A 82 12.95 -2.38 10.60
N ASN A 83 12.90 -1.05 10.41
CA ASN A 83 13.25 -0.07 11.44
C ASN A 83 12.32 1.15 11.37
N ALA A 84 11.80 1.58 12.52
CA ALA A 84 11.10 2.85 12.62
C ALA A 84 12.12 4.00 12.77
N ILE A 85 12.23 4.83 11.74
CA ILE A 85 13.17 5.95 11.68
C ILE A 85 12.49 7.32 11.48
N GLY A 86 11.20 7.42 11.86
CA GLY A 86 10.41 8.66 11.75
C GLY A 86 9.70 8.84 10.41
N GLY A 87 9.64 7.79 9.57
CA GLY A 87 8.99 7.85 8.26
C GLY A 87 7.48 8.08 8.35
N VAL A 88 6.80 7.49 9.34
CA VAL A 88 5.36 7.68 9.58
C VAL A 88 5.06 9.15 9.86
N GLN A 89 5.85 9.80 10.73
CA GLN A 89 5.69 11.20 11.09
C GLN A 89 5.86 12.11 9.86
N VAL A 90 6.90 11.86 9.06
CA VAL A 90 7.11 12.58 7.78
C VAL A 90 5.93 12.37 6.83
N GLY A 91 5.40 11.15 6.72
CA GLY A 91 4.22 10.87 5.92
C GLY A 91 3.01 11.70 6.31
N VAL A 92 2.71 11.73 7.61
CA VAL A 92 1.61 12.51 8.16
C VAL A 92 1.81 14.01 7.94
N GLU A 93 3.00 14.54 8.21
CA GLU A 93 3.34 15.97 8.02
C GLU A 93 3.18 16.40 6.55
N HIS A 94 3.41 15.49 5.62
CA HIS A 94 3.27 15.75 4.18
C HIS A 94 1.93 15.30 3.59
N ASN A 95 0.94 14.94 4.43
CA ASN A 95 -0.38 14.46 4.00
C ASN A 95 -0.26 13.30 3.01
N ALA A 96 0.63 12.35 3.29
CA ALA A 96 0.75 11.15 2.47
C ALA A 96 -0.60 10.42 2.44
N LEU A 97 -0.99 9.93 1.27
CA LEU A 97 -2.21 9.16 1.11
C LEU A 97 -2.13 7.86 1.92
N SER A 98 -0.96 7.20 1.87
CA SER A 98 -0.70 6.00 2.68
C SER A 98 0.72 5.93 3.21
N VAL A 99 0.89 5.14 4.26
CA VAL A 99 2.16 4.63 4.78
C VAL A 99 2.09 3.11 4.76
N ASP A 100 3.01 2.50 4.02
CA ASP A 100 2.93 1.11 3.63
C ASP A 100 3.98 0.27 4.38
N HIS A 101 3.75 -1.02 4.62
CA HIS A 101 4.47 -1.99 5.44
C HIS A 101 4.09 -2.00 6.91
N LEU A 102 4.76 -1.21 7.74
CA LEU A 102 4.45 -1.09 9.17
C LEU A 102 4.63 -2.40 9.98
N GLU A 103 5.63 -3.23 9.64
CA GLU A 103 5.97 -4.40 10.43
C GLU A 103 6.51 -4.01 11.81
N VAL A 104 7.13 -2.82 11.91
CA VAL A 104 7.60 -2.22 13.16
C VAL A 104 6.75 -0.99 13.48
N VAL A 105 5.92 -1.07 14.52
CA VAL A 105 5.04 0.04 14.93
C VAL A 105 5.22 0.34 16.41
N TYR A 106 5.45 1.59 16.73
CA TYR A 106 5.49 2.10 18.10
C TYR A 106 4.24 2.96 18.42
N LEU A 107 4.07 3.25 19.70
CA LEU A 107 2.93 4.06 20.15
C LEU A 107 2.91 5.46 19.53
N GLU A 108 4.09 6.02 19.25
CA GLU A 108 4.28 7.31 18.60
C GLU A 108 3.76 7.31 17.15
N ASP A 109 3.92 6.19 16.44
CA ASP A 109 3.43 6.03 15.06
C ASP A 109 1.89 5.99 15.05
N ILE A 110 1.31 5.22 15.98
CA ILE A 110 -0.15 5.15 16.17
C ILE A 110 -0.72 6.53 16.50
N LYS A 111 -0.07 7.27 17.41
CA LYS A 111 -0.49 8.62 17.78
C LYS A 111 -0.40 9.59 16.60
N ALA A 112 0.66 9.50 15.80
CA ALA A 112 0.84 10.34 14.62
C ALA A 112 -0.25 10.12 13.57
N LEU A 113 -0.67 8.87 13.34
CA LEU A 113 -1.71 8.52 12.38
C LEU A 113 -3.12 8.90 12.84
N LYS A 114 -3.37 9.02 14.15
CA LYS A 114 -4.70 9.38 14.66
C LYS A 114 -5.16 10.74 14.16
N ASN A 115 -6.43 10.81 13.76
CA ASN A 115 -7.09 12.03 13.28
C ASN A 115 -6.44 12.64 12.03
N THR A 116 -5.77 11.81 11.22
CA THR A 116 -5.21 12.20 9.92
C THR A 116 -5.94 11.46 8.79
N SER A 117 -5.72 11.88 7.55
CA SER A 117 -6.22 11.22 6.36
C SER A 117 -5.26 10.16 5.81
N THR A 118 -4.06 10.03 6.40
CA THR A 118 -3.06 9.06 5.98
C THR A 118 -3.47 7.66 6.42
N ILE A 119 -3.65 6.73 5.47
CA ILE A 119 -4.05 5.36 5.78
C ILE A 119 -2.84 4.43 5.93
N PRO A 120 -2.74 3.64 7.01
CA PRO A 120 -1.79 2.55 7.10
C PRO A 120 -2.16 1.39 6.16
N VAL A 121 -1.17 0.83 5.46
CA VAL A 121 -1.32 -0.32 4.57
C VAL A 121 -0.39 -1.45 5.01
N ALA A 122 -0.94 -2.61 5.29
CA ALA A 122 -0.17 -3.79 5.63
C ALA A 122 0.03 -4.71 4.41
N LEU A 123 1.21 -5.32 4.33
CA LEU A 123 1.67 -6.12 3.20
C LEU A 123 2.04 -7.55 3.65
N PRO A 124 1.06 -8.36 4.09
CA PRO A 124 1.36 -9.63 4.76
C PRO A 124 2.03 -10.68 3.86
N ASN A 125 1.88 -10.60 2.52
CA ASN A 125 2.63 -11.47 1.62
C ASN A 125 4.13 -11.21 1.68
N CYS A 126 4.54 -9.95 1.80
CA CYS A 126 5.94 -9.55 1.98
C CYS A 126 6.49 -10.08 3.30
N SER A 127 5.79 -9.84 4.40
CA SER A 127 6.18 -10.34 5.72
C SER A 127 6.31 -11.87 5.74
N HIS A 128 5.35 -12.56 5.10
CA HIS A 128 5.36 -14.02 4.98
C HIS A 128 6.55 -14.53 4.18
N PHE A 129 6.78 -13.98 2.99
CA PHE A 129 7.84 -14.43 2.08
C PHE A 129 9.24 -14.18 2.65
N LEU A 130 9.45 -13.03 3.29
CA LEU A 130 10.72 -12.67 3.92
C LEU A 130 10.94 -13.33 5.28
N GLY A 131 9.91 -13.93 5.88
CA GLY A 131 9.99 -14.51 7.23
C GLY A 131 10.21 -13.47 8.33
N ILE A 132 9.71 -12.25 8.13
CA ILE A 132 9.77 -11.15 9.10
C ILE A 132 8.46 -11.03 9.91
N PRO A 133 8.44 -10.26 11.02
CA PRO A 133 7.20 -9.99 11.74
C PRO A 133 6.11 -9.41 10.85
N PHE A 134 4.85 -9.68 11.20
CA PHE A 134 3.69 -9.08 10.52
C PHE A 134 3.34 -7.75 11.15
N THR A 135 2.79 -6.83 10.36
CA THR A 135 2.19 -5.59 10.84
C THR A 135 1.24 -5.88 12.02
N PRO A 136 1.36 -5.19 13.16
CA PRO A 136 0.51 -5.41 14.33
C PRO A 136 -0.90 -4.83 14.13
N ALA A 137 -1.66 -5.44 13.21
CA ALA A 137 -2.98 -4.97 12.78
C ALA A 137 -3.93 -4.74 13.95
N ARG A 138 -3.94 -5.64 14.96
CA ARG A 138 -4.83 -5.49 16.10
C ARG A 138 -4.58 -4.19 16.86
N ALA A 139 -3.31 -3.83 17.08
CA ALA A 139 -2.96 -2.59 17.77
C ALA A 139 -3.41 -1.33 16.99
N LEU A 140 -3.32 -1.37 15.65
CA LEU A 140 -3.76 -0.27 14.78
C LEU A 140 -5.29 -0.16 14.80
N ILE A 141 -6.00 -1.27 14.58
CA ILE A 141 -7.47 -1.30 14.52
C ILE A 141 -8.10 -0.96 15.88
N ASP A 142 -7.59 -1.51 16.99
CA ASP A 142 -8.09 -1.20 18.33
C ASP A 142 -7.83 0.26 18.74
N ALA A 143 -6.84 0.89 18.12
CA ALA A 143 -6.62 2.33 18.25
C ALA A 143 -7.59 3.17 17.42
N GLY A 144 -8.48 2.55 16.62
CA GLY A 144 -9.46 3.21 15.75
C GLY A 144 -8.90 3.64 14.39
N LEU A 145 -7.75 3.12 13.97
CA LEU A 145 -7.18 3.42 12.67
C LEU A 145 -7.78 2.50 11.58
N PRO A 146 -8.15 3.03 10.42
CA PRO A 146 -8.44 2.20 9.27
C PRO A 146 -7.15 1.53 8.80
N LEU A 147 -7.20 0.24 8.45
CA LEU A 147 -6.06 -0.49 7.92
C LEU A 147 -6.43 -1.02 6.53
N ALA A 148 -5.59 -0.78 5.53
CA ALA A 148 -5.71 -1.41 4.22
C ALA A 148 -4.80 -2.65 4.11
N LEU A 149 -5.14 -3.55 3.20
CA LEU A 149 -4.34 -4.71 2.82
C LEU A 149 -4.00 -4.64 1.34
N ALA A 150 -2.74 -4.92 0.99
CA ALA A 150 -2.28 -5.02 -0.39
C ALA A 150 -1.34 -6.21 -0.59
N SER A 151 -1.15 -6.61 -1.85
CA SER A 151 -0.35 -7.79 -2.18
C SER A 151 1.16 -7.52 -2.15
N ASP A 152 1.57 -6.29 -2.37
CA ASP A 152 2.98 -5.94 -2.62
C ASP A 152 3.61 -6.80 -3.74
N TYR A 153 2.82 -7.11 -4.77
CA TYR A 153 3.25 -8.06 -5.81
C TYR A 153 4.51 -7.57 -6.53
N ASN A 154 5.61 -8.23 -6.25
CA ASN A 154 6.91 -7.96 -6.85
C ASN A 154 7.80 -9.22 -6.81
N PRO A 155 8.81 -9.35 -7.71
CA PRO A 155 9.66 -10.54 -7.76
C PRO A 155 10.64 -10.67 -6.59
N GLY A 156 10.89 -9.61 -5.82
CA GLY A 156 11.92 -9.58 -4.78
C GLY A 156 11.43 -10.05 -3.41
N SER A 157 10.25 -9.63 -3.00
CA SER A 157 9.77 -9.81 -1.63
C SER A 157 8.33 -10.31 -1.49
N ALA A 158 7.55 -10.34 -2.58
CA ALA A 158 6.16 -10.80 -2.54
C ALA A 158 5.71 -11.36 -3.93
N PRO A 159 6.20 -12.53 -4.37
CA PRO A 159 5.95 -13.04 -5.72
C PRO A 159 4.54 -13.66 -5.87
N SER A 160 3.53 -13.07 -5.26
CA SER A 160 2.13 -13.50 -5.34
C SER A 160 1.18 -12.31 -5.30
N GLY A 161 0.33 -12.19 -6.32
CA GLY A 161 -0.78 -11.24 -6.36
C GLY A 161 -2.08 -11.78 -5.75
N ASN A 162 -2.05 -12.95 -5.09
CA ASN A 162 -3.25 -13.61 -4.57
C ASN A 162 -3.80 -12.88 -3.33
N MET A 163 -4.82 -12.05 -3.53
CA MET A 163 -5.48 -11.31 -2.45
C MET A 163 -6.26 -12.21 -1.48
N THR A 164 -6.68 -13.41 -1.87
CA THR A 164 -7.28 -14.37 -0.92
C THR A 164 -6.23 -14.86 0.09
N GLN A 165 -4.98 -15.09 -0.34
CA GLN A 165 -3.88 -15.41 0.55
C GLN A 165 -3.54 -14.23 1.46
N VAL A 166 -3.47 -13.00 0.94
CA VAL A 166 -3.27 -11.78 1.73
C VAL A 166 -4.31 -11.68 2.84
N ALA A 167 -5.58 -11.89 2.48
CA ALA A 167 -6.70 -11.86 3.41
C ALA A 167 -6.61 -12.97 4.47
N ALA A 168 -6.27 -14.20 4.08
CA ALA A 168 -6.08 -15.30 5.02
C ALA A 168 -4.95 -15.02 6.02
N LEU A 169 -3.83 -14.46 5.56
CA LEU A 169 -2.73 -14.02 6.44
C LEU A 169 -3.17 -12.91 7.39
N GLY A 170 -4.00 -11.97 6.92
CA GLY A 170 -4.64 -10.97 7.77
C GLY A 170 -5.41 -11.59 8.94
N CYS A 171 -6.24 -12.58 8.67
CA CYS A 171 -6.99 -13.31 9.70
C CYS A 171 -6.07 -14.10 10.62
N VAL A 172 -5.20 -14.97 10.05
CA VAL A 172 -4.46 -15.98 10.82
C VAL A 172 -3.26 -15.36 11.55
N LYS A 173 -2.49 -14.50 10.90
CA LYS A 173 -1.24 -13.94 11.42
C LYS A 173 -1.43 -12.59 12.10
N MET A 174 -2.30 -11.75 11.55
CA MET A 174 -2.47 -10.38 12.03
C MET A 174 -3.68 -10.21 12.96
N LYS A 175 -4.45 -11.31 13.23
CA LYS A 175 -5.60 -11.35 14.15
C LYS A 175 -6.73 -10.40 13.77
N MET A 176 -6.91 -10.17 12.49
CA MET A 176 -8.06 -9.44 11.94
C MET A 176 -9.29 -10.36 11.86
N THR A 177 -10.49 -9.80 12.05
CA THR A 177 -11.71 -10.53 11.74
C THR A 177 -11.95 -10.63 10.24
N PRO A 178 -12.75 -11.58 9.75
CA PRO A 178 -13.10 -11.66 8.32
C PRO A 178 -13.69 -10.36 7.76
N GLU A 179 -14.52 -9.65 8.55
CA GLU A 179 -15.12 -8.36 8.19
C GLU A 179 -14.07 -7.27 8.03
N GLU A 180 -13.14 -7.19 8.98
CA GLU A 180 -12.03 -6.23 8.93
C GLU A 180 -11.16 -6.48 7.71
N VAL A 181 -10.89 -7.73 7.37
CA VAL A 181 -10.09 -8.13 6.21
C VAL A 181 -10.80 -7.75 4.90
N ILE A 182 -12.12 -7.99 4.78
CA ILE A 182 -12.88 -7.58 3.60
C ILE A 182 -12.81 -6.07 3.43
N ASN A 183 -13.08 -5.29 4.48
CA ASN A 183 -12.99 -3.84 4.43
C ASN A 183 -11.57 -3.38 4.08
N ALA A 184 -10.55 -4.00 4.65
CA ALA A 184 -9.15 -3.66 4.40
C ALA A 184 -8.73 -3.91 2.94
N ALA A 185 -9.19 -5.01 2.34
CA ALA A 185 -8.87 -5.38 0.96
C ALA A 185 -9.75 -4.68 -0.09
N THR A 186 -10.84 -4.04 0.30
CA THR A 186 -11.80 -3.41 -0.62
C THR A 186 -11.92 -1.92 -0.39
N LEU A 187 -12.70 -1.48 0.60
CA LEU A 187 -12.98 -0.07 0.85
C LEU A 187 -11.72 0.72 1.22
N ASN A 188 -10.94 0.20 2.18
CA ASN A 188 -9.71 0.84 2.62
C ASN A 188 -8.62 0.76 1.55
N GLY A 189 -8.54 -0.37 0.80
CA GLY A 189 -7.66 -0.49 -0.36
C GLY A 189 -7.99 0.53 -1.45
N ALA A 190 -9.27 0.76 -1.74
CA ALA A 190 -9.70 1.80 -2.67
C ALA A 190 -9.30 3.20 -2.18
N TYR A 191 -9.46 3.48 -0.88
CA TYR A 191 -9.00 4.75 -0.28
C TYR A 191 -7.49 4.93 -0.43
N ALA A 192 -6.69 3.89 -0.13
CA ALA A 192 -5.23 3.92 -0.27
C ALA A 192 -4.76 4.16 -1.73
N MET A 193 -5.66 4.00 -2.69
CA MET A 193 -5.44 4.31 -4.12
C MET A 193 -6.09 5.63 -4.55
N GLY A 194 -6.79 6.37 -3.66
CA GLY A 194 -7.57 7.55 -4.01
C GLY A 194 -8.74 7.26 -4.96
N LEU A 195 -9.32 6.06 -4.87
CA LEU A 195 -10.39 5.56 -5.73
C LEU A 195 -11.68 5.21 -4.95
N GLU A 196 -11.77 5.59 -3.68
CA GLU A 196 -12.89 5.25 -2.80
C GLU A 196 -14.25 5.73 -3.29
N LYS A 197 -14.27 6.76 -4.15
CA LYS A 197 -15.50 7.26 -4.78
C LYS A 197 -15.94 6.43 -5.97
N GLU A 198 -15.03 5.65 -6.55
CA GLU A 198 -15.28 4.90 -7.78
C GLU A 198 -15.43 3.39 -7.55
N VAL A 199 -14.69 2.82 -6.61
CA VAL A 199 -14.64 1.37 -6.34
C VAL A 199 -14.60 1.08 -4.82
N GLY A 200 -14.42 -0.17 -4.43
CA GLY A 200 -14.21 -0.61 -3.05
C GLY A 200 -15.49 -0.95 -2.28
N SER A 201 -16.66 -0.64 -2.82
CA SER A 201 -17.95 -1.05 -2.23
C SER A 201 -19.01 -1.23 -3.31
N ILE A 202 -20.02 -2.09 -3.03
CA ILE A 202 -21.18 -2.27 -3.88
C ILE A 202 -22.19 -1.17 -3.52
N THR A 203 -22.06 -0.04 -4.22
CA THR A 203 -22.88 1.16 -3.98
C THR A 203 -23.31 1.74 -5.32
N VAL A 204 -24.55 2.20 -5.41
CA VAL A 204 -25.09 2.85 -6.63
C VAL A 204 -24.19 4.04 -7.00
N GLY A 205 -23.82 4.10 -8.28
CA GLY A 205 -22.94 5.13 -8.83
C GLY A 205 -21.45 4.75 -8.87
N LYS A 206 -21.04 3.67 -8.21
CA LYS A 206 -19.67 3.12 -8.34
C LYS A 206 -19.56 2.15 -9.50
N ARG A 207 -18.34 1.92 -9.96
CA ARG A 207 -18.04 0.95 -11.02
C ARG A 207 -18.37 -0.46 -10.54
N ALA A 208 -18.99 -1.26 -11.40
CA ALA A 208 -19.29 -2.66 -11.11
C ALA A 208 -18.04 -3.55 -11.28
N ASN A 209 -17.05 -3.33 -10.40
CA ASN A 209 -15.89 -4.19 -10.25
C ASN A 209 -16.20 -5.20 -9.16
N LEU A 210 -16.60 -6.41 -9.57
CA LEU A 210 -17.19 -7.41 -8.70
C LEU A 210 -16.49 -8.76 -8.87
N ILE A 211 -16.42 -9.49 -7.78
CA ILE A 211 -16.04 -10.90 -7.77
C ILE A 211 -17.27 -11.71 -7.34
N LEU A 212 -17.64 -12.70 -8.14
CA LEU A 212 -18.59 -13.74 -7.74
C LEU A 212 -17.83 -14.96 -7.30
N THR A 213 -18.22 -15.52 -6.17
CA THR A 213 -17.66 -16.77 -5.67
C THR A 213 -18.52 -17.96 -6.11
N LYS A 214 -17.89 -19.13 -6.17
CA LYS A 214 -18.64 -20.39 -6.12
C LYS A 214 -19.49 -20.41 -4.86
N GLU A 215 -20.45 -21.31 -4.79
CA GLU A 215 -21.25 -21.51 -3.58
C GLU A 215 -20.33 -21.82 -2.39
N ILE A 216 -20.41 -21.02 -1.34
CA ILE A 216 -19.68 -21.15 -0.08
C ILE A 216 -20.67 -21.02 1.08
N ASN A 217 -20.45 -21.77 2.14
CA ASN A 217 -21.36 -21.78 3.31
C ASN A 217 -21.42 -20.43 4.04
N SER A 218 -20.35 -19.66 3.98
CA SER A 218 -20.25 -18.33 4.58
C SER A 218 -19.04 -17.57 4.03
N TYR A 219 -19.04 -16.23 4.09
CA TYR A 219 -17.91 -15.42 3.63
C TYR A 219 -16.59 -15.67 4.41
N PRO A 220 -16.58 -16.01 5.73
CA PRO A 220 -15.32 -16.38 6.41
C PRO A 220 -14.66 -17.61 5.82
N TYR A 221 -15.42 -18.51 5.19
CA TYR A 221 -14.89 -19.72 4.57
C TYR A 221 -13.92 -19.40 3.43
N LEU A 222 -14.09 -18.26 2.77
CA LEU A 222 -13.20 -17.76 1.71
C LEU A 222 -11.74 -17.63 2.19
N PHE A 223 -11.55 -17.23 3.45
CA PHE A 223 -10.24 -17.03 4.05
C PHE A 223 -9.75 -18.28 4.81
N TYR A 224 -10.67 -19.08 5.32
CA TYR A 224 -10.35 -20.34 5.97
C TYR A 224 -9.78 -21.35 4.98
N ALA A 225 -10.44 -21.51 3.84
CA ALA A 225 -10.02 -22.46 2.79
C ALA A 225 -9.09 -21.82 1.75
N PHE A 226 -8.11 -21.04 2.19
CA PHE A 226 -7.20 -20.22 1.38
C PHE A 226 -6.42 -20.98 0.29
N GLY A 227 -6.32 -22.30 0.37
CA GLY A 227 -5.71 -23.16 -0.65
C GLY A 227 -6.62 -23.49 -1.83
N THR A 228 -7.90 -23.10 -1.77
CA THR A 228 -8.92 -23.40 -2.79
C THR A 228 -9.30 -22.11 -3.52
N ASN A 229 -9.35 -22.16 -4.86
CA ASN A 229 -9.89 -21.04 -5.63
C ASN A 229 -11.44 -21.06 -5.59
N HIS A 230 -12.01 -20.17 -4.80
CA HIS A 230 -13.45 -19.97 -4.67
C HIS A 230 -14.02 -18.93 -5.63
N ILE A 231 -13.20 -18.31 -6.47
CA ILE A 231 -13.67 -17.33 -7.46
C ILE A 231 -14.33 -18.09 -8.61
N ASP A 232 -15.57 -17.73 -8.94
CA ASP A 232 -16.29 -18.21 -10.11
C ASP A 232 -16.11 -17.26 -11.28
N SER A 233 -16.33 -15.97 -11.06
CA SER A 233 -16.20 -14.98 -12.12
C SER A 233 -15.83 -13.60 -11.59
N VAL A 234 -15.15 -12.82 -12.46
CA VAL A 234 -14.73 -11.46 -12.21
C VAL A 234 -15.41 -10.53 -13.21
N TYR A 235 -15.93 -9.42 -12.72
CA TYR A 235 -16.50 -8.36 -13.53
C TYR A 235 -15.68 -7.07 -13.35
N ILE A 236 -15.38 -6.41 -14.45
CA ILE A 236 -14.71 -5.10 -14.48
C ILE A 236 -15.60 -4.14 -15.26
N ASN A 237 -16.01 -3.04 -14.62
CA ASN A 237 -16.96 -2.08 -15.18
C ASN A 237 -18.29 -2.74 -15.67
N GLY A 238 -18.72 -3.82 -15.01
CA GLY A 238 -19.91 -4.59 -15.38
C GLY A 238 -19.69 -5.64 -16.47
N GLU A 239 -18.52 -5.73 -17.05
CA GLU A 239 -18.19 -6.70 -18.09
C GLU A 239 -17.48 -7.92 -17.48
N LYS A 240 -18.01 -9.13 -17.75
CA LYS A 240 -17.40 -10.37 -17.31
C LYS A 240 -16.04 -10.56 -17.98
N GLN A 241 -15.01 -10.79 -17.17
CA GLN A 241 -13.69 -11.09 -17.67
C GLN A 241 -13.58 -12.59 -17.98
N HIS A 242 -12.92 -12.91 -19.10
CA HIS A 242 -12.63 -14.27 -19.48
C HIS A 242 -11.23 -14.65 -18.97
N GLU A 243 -11.07 -15.89 -18.54
CA GLU A 243 -9.76 -16.47 -18.19
C GLU A 243 -8.87 -16.63 -19.44
#